data_2c46e9f799ed0801b098bad39cb5e0a1
#
_entry.id   2c46e9f799ed0801b098bad39cb5e0a1
#
_cell.length_a   1.000
_cell.length_b   1.000
_cell.length_c   1.000
_cell.angle_alpha   90.00
_cell.angle_beta   90.00
_cell.angle_gamma   90.00
#
_symmetry.space_group_name_H-M   'P 1'
#
loop_
_entity.id
_entity.type
_entity.pdbx_description
1 polymer ?
#
loop_
_entity_poly.entity_id
_entity_poly.type
_entity_poly.pdbx_seq_one_letter_code
_entity_poly.pdbx_strand_id
1 'polypeptide(L)'
;MPNIYSGTDDGWIAAEDTTFAGARDRVTGTSSDSTSTRDSFSVRASLTPGRPAPTYYITRSFFYFDTSSVVYTPASAEMKFFGNVNGAADLKIVKSTQGVGVGLATSDFDSITGGGAGADNTSNVTVYDLATTTTWSTSGFNTIPLNATALQDMAGEDTLKCCLIELDHDLRNDGTGMNTTNYSGLWYADAIGTLKDPRISYTETVDNAVFFGANF
;
A
#
# COMPACT_ATOMS: atom_id res chain seq x y z
N MET A 1 6.80 21.50 1.25
CA MET A 1 6.97 20.08 1.61
C MET A 1 7.55 19.38 0.38
N PRO A 2 8.71 18.76 0.49
CA PRO A 2 9.24 17.93 -0.59
C PRO A 2 8.33 16.72 -0.85
N ASN A 3 8.40 16.19 -2.07
CA ASN A 3 7.66 14.99 -2.49
C ASN A 3 8.64 13.94 -2.99
N ILE A 4 8.38 12.69 -2.62
CA ILE A 4 9.00 11.49 -3.18
C ILE A 4 7.90 10.74 -3.93
N TYR A 5 8.09 10.52 -5.22
CA TYR A 5 7.12 9.81 -6.06
C TYR A 5 7.40 8.31 -6.03
N SER A 6 6.35 7.50 -6.19
CA SER A 6 6.50 6.07 -6.39
C SER A 6 7.28 5.77 -7.66
N GLY A 7 8.03 4.69 -7.66
CA GLY A 7 8.68 4.19 -8.87
C GLY A 7 7.69 3.51 -9.81
N THR A 8 8.07 3.37 -11.07
CA THR A 8 7.24 2.81 -12.16
C THR A 8 6.97 1.32 -12.05
N ASP A 9 7.63 0.61 -11.12
CA ASP A 9 7.32 -0.80 -10.83
C ASP A 9 6.22 -0.96 -9.76
N ASP A 10 5.52 0.13 -9.38
CA ASP A 10 4.33 0.04 -8.55
C ASP A 10 3.18 -0.64 -9.31
N GLY A 11 2.21 -1.19 -8.58
CA GLY A 11 1.12 -1.91 -9.22
C GLY A 11 0.37 -2.80 -8.24
N TRP A 12 -0.31 -3.80 -8.80
CA TRP A 12 -1.11 -4.71 -8.00
C TRP A 12 -0.81 -6.18 -8.29
N ILE A 13 -1.10 -7.02 -7.30
CA ILE A 13 -1.08 -8.48 -7.42
C ILE A 13 -2.42 -9.00 -6.90
N ALA A 14 -3.08 -9.83 -7.69
CA ALA A 14 -4.35 -10.44 -7.33
C ALA A 14 -4.22 -11.95 -7.15
N ALA A 15 -5.05 -12.49 -6.26
CA ALA A 15 -5.29 -13.91 -6.11
C ALA A 15 -6.79 -14.18 -6.17
N GLU A 16 -7.17 -15.27 -6.82
CA GLU A 16 -8.56 -15.73 -6.90
C GLU A 16 -8.68 -17.22 -6.63
N ASP A 17 -9.77 -17.61 -5.97
CA ASP A 17 -10.09 -19.01 -5.67
C ASP A 17 -11.60 -19.18 -5.41
N THR A 18 -12.07 -20.41 -5.39
CA THR A 18 -13.44 -20.75 -5.01
C THR A 18 -13.66 -20.76 -3.50
N THR A 19 -12.61 -20.58 -2.71
CA THR A 19 -12.63 -20.45 -1.25
C THR A 19 -11.88 -19.19 -0.82
N PHE A 20 -12.31 -18.58 0.29
CA PHE A 20 -11.65 -17.40 0.84
C PHE A 20 -10.18 -17.68 1.21
N ALA A 21 -9.93 -18.74 1.98
CA ALA A 21 -8.58 -19.14 2.37
C ALA A 21 -7.72 -19.48 1.14
N GLY A 22 -8.30 -20.12 0.11
CA GLY A 22 -7.61 -20.42 -1.14
C GLY A 22 -7.16 -19.18 -1.90
N ALA A 23 -7.90 -18.07 -1.85
CA ALA A 23 -7.51 -16.80 -2.44
C ALA A 23 -6.53 -16.03 -1.53
N ARG A 24 -6.86 -15.90 -0.23
CA ARG A 24 -6.16 -15.01 0.71
C ARG A 24 -4.81 -15.56 1.14
N ASP A 25 -4.71 -16.86 1.40
CA ASP A 25 -3.54 -17.49 2.01
C ASP A 25 -2.52 -18.00 0.98
N ARG A 26 -2.62 -17.56 -0.28
CA ARG A 26 -1.65 -17.90 -1.32
C ARG A 26 -0.29 -17.27 -1.03
N VAL A 27 0.76 -18.03 -1.27
CA VAL A 27 2.15 -17.52 -1.33
C VAL A 27 2.39 -16.78 -2.65
N THR A 28 1.69 -17.22 -3.71
CA THR A 28 1.82 -16.66 -5.07
C THR A 28 0.46 -16.27 -5.60
N GLY A 29 0.32 -15.04 -6.08
CA GLY A 29 -0.88 -14.55 -6.73
C GLY A 29 -1.19 -15.29 -8.04
N THR A 30 -2.37 -15.05 -8.59
CA THR A 30 -2.81 -15.59 -9.88
C THR A 30 -2.50 -14.67 -11.05
N SER A 31 -2.39 -13.35 -10.77
CA SER A 31 -2.06 -12.31 -11.75
C SER A 31 -1.37 -11.12 -11.08
N SER A 32 -0.60 -10.37 -11.84
CA SER A 32 0.04 -9.11 -11.42
C SER A 32 0.09 -8.14 -12.59
N ASP A 33 0.09 -6.84 -12.28
CA ASP A 33 0.31 -5.79 -13.27
C ASP A 33 1.08 -4.63 -12.61
N SER A 34 2.24 -4.28 -13.18
CA SER A 34 3.07 -3.14 -12.80
C SER A 34 3.22 -2.14 -13.94
N THR A 35 2.35 -2.19 -14.95
CA THR A 35 2.37 -1.33 -16.13
C THR A 35 1.08 -0.55 -16.33
N SER A 36 0.07 -0.82 -15.52
CA SER A 36 -1.21 -0.11 -15.59
C SER A 36 -1.10 1.30 -15.07
N THR A 37 -1.64 2.27 -15.82
CA THR A 37 -1.74 3.66 -15.37
C THR A 37 -2.75 3.84 -14.24
N ARG A 38 -3.73 2.95 -14.14
CA ARG A 38 -4.78 2.92 -13.11
C ARG A 38 -5.49 1.58 -13.12
N ASP A 39 -6.06 1.20 -12.00
CA ASP A 39 -6.94 0.04 -11.90
C ASP A 39 -8.16 0.34 -11.02
N SER A 40 -9.27 -0.37 -11.28
CA SER A 40 -10.51 -0.26 -10.50
C SER A 40 -10.51 -1.13 -9.25
N PHE A 41 -9.67 -2.17 -9.23
CA PHE A 41 -9.57 -3.15 -8.16
C PHE A 41 -8.16 -3.20 -7.57
N SER A 42 -7.55 -2.03 -7.42
CA SER A 42 -6.17 -1.89 -6.89
C SER A 42 -6.01 -2.51 -5.51
N VAL A 43 -7.04 -2.38 -4.66
CA VAL A 43 -7.15 -3.10 -3.38
C VAL A 43 -8.53 -3.72 -3.33
N ARG A 44 -8.58 -5.02 -3.03
CA ARG A 44 -9.84 -5.76 -3.08
C ARG A 44 -9.83 -6.95 -2.13
N ALA A 45 -10.92 -7.12 -1.38
CA ALA A 45 -11.26 -8.36 -0.71
C ALA A 45 -12.76 -8.59 -0.92
N SER A 46 -13.15 -9.21 -2.02
CA SER A 46 -14.55 -9.30 -2.44
C SER A 46 -14.93 -10.71 -2.91
N LEU A 47 -16.23 -10.96 -2.90
CA LEU A 47 -16.85 -12.19 -3.34
C LEU A 47 -17.73 -11.92 -4.56
N THR A 48 -17.54 -12.63 -5.65
CA THR A 48 -18.47 -12.66 -6.78
C THR A 48 -19.29 -13.95 -6.74
N PRO A 49 -20.63 -13.87 -6.60
CA PRO A 49 -21.47 -15.04 -6.66
C PRO A 49 -21.34 -15.77 -8.02
N GLY A 50 -21.23 -17.08 -7.98
CA GLY A 50 -21.07 -17.91 -9.17
C GLY A 50 -21.70 -19.29 -9.02
N ARG A 51 -21.80 -20.05 -10.11
CA ARG A 51 -22.23 -21.45 -10.10
C ARG A 51 -21.18 -22.28 -10.85
N PRO A 52 -20.70 -23.39 -10.28
CA PRO A 52 -21.21 -24.09 -9.08
C PRO A 52 -20.74 -23.48 -7.75
N ALA A 53 -19.75 -22.58 -7.75
CA ALA A 53 -19.20 -21.95 -6.54
C ALA A 53 -18.98 -20.45 -6.74
N PRO A 54 -18.94 -19.64 -5.67
CA PRO A 54 -18.50 -18.25 -5.73
C PRO A 54 -17.00 -18.17 -6.07
N THR A 55 -16.55 -16.96 -6.47
CA THR A 55 -15.13 -16.66 -6.60
C THR A 55 -14.76 -15.57 -5.62
N TYR A 56 -13.75 -15.83 -4.81
CA TYR A 56 -13.13 -14.88 -3.88
C TYR A 56 -11.96 -14.22 -4.57
N TYR A 57 -11.84 -12.92 -4.40
CA TYR A 57 -10.77 -12.11 -4.95
C TYR A 57 -10.06 -11.34 -3.85
N ILE A 58 -8.74 -11.46 -3.79
CA ILE A 58 -7.87 -10.64 -2.95
C ILE A 58 -6.90 -9.92 -3.88
N THR A 59 -6.84 -8.59 -3.80
CA THR A 59 -5.89 -7.77 -4.54
C THR A 59 -5.18 -6.83 -3.59
N ARG A 60 -3.86 -6.78 -3.70
CA ARG A 60 -2.94 -5.96 -2.88
C ARG A 60 -2.14 -5.06 -3.82
N SER A 61 -2.00 -3.77 -3.49
CA SER A 61 -1.16 -2.85 -4.25
C SER A 61 0.16 -2.60 -3.55
N PHE A 62 1.24 -2.65 -4.32
CA PHE A 62 2.61 -2.52 -3.84
C PHE A 62 3.27 -1.27 -4.42
N PHE A 63 3.99 -0.56 -3.55
CA PHE A 63 4.67 0.68 -3.88
C PHE A 63 6.08 0.69 -3.31
N TYR A 64 6.98 1.42 -3.98
CA TYR A 64 8.27 1.75 -3.43
C TYR A 64 8.61 3.21 -3.70
N PHE A 65 9.33 3.81 -2.77
CA PHE A 65 9.73 5.21 -2.81
C PHE A 65 11.23 5.30 -2.54
N ASP A 66 11.99 5.99 -3.41
CA ASP A 66 13.41 6.25 -3.19
C ASP A 66 13.56 7.27 -2.06
N THR A 67 13.95 6.81 -0.88
CA THR A 67 14.15 7.60 0.34
C THR A 67 15.63 7.90 0.61
N SER A 68 16.55 7.56 -0.30
CA SER A 68 18.01 7.75 -0.13
C SER A 68 18.43 9.19 0.15
N SER A 69 17.61 10.17 -0.22
CA SER A 69 17.83 11.59 0.08
C SER A 69 17.31 12.04 1.46
N VAL A 70 16.59 11.18 2.20
CA VAL A 70 16.02 11.50 3.52
C VAL A 70 17.04 11.17 4.61
N VAL A 71 17.87 12.15 4.96
CA VAL A 71 19.01 11.95 5.90
C VAL A 71 18.56 11.86 7.37
N TYR A 72 17.49 12.58 7.73
CA TYR A 72 16.98 12.65 9.09
C TYR A 72 15.52 12.21 9.15
N THR A 73 15.12 11.60 10.27
CA THR A 73 13.72 11.23 10.49
C THR A 73 12.82 12.45 10.30
N PRO A 74 11.88 12.44 9.35
CA PRO A 74 10.97 13.56 9.13
C PRO A 74 10.15 13.91 10.37
N ALA A 75 9.79 15.18 10.53
CA ALA A 75 8.87 15.60 11.60
C ALA A 75 7.45 15.06 11.36
N SER A 76 7.06 14.93 10.10
CA SER A 76 5.80 14.30 9.66
C SER A 76 5.91 13.87 8.21
N ALA A 77 5.11 12.89 7.81
CA ALA A 77 4.92 12.53 6.40
C ALA A 77 3.50 12.03 6.15
N GLU A 78 3.06 12.16 4.91
CA GLU A 78 1.77 11.70 4.43
C GLU A 78 1.97 10.95 3.09
N MET A 79 1.35 9.79 2.97
CA MET A 79 1.27 9.08 1.70
C MET A 79 -0.01 9.49 0.96
N LYS A 80 0.09 9.73 -0.35
CA LYS A 80 -0.99 10.28 -1.17
C LYS A 80 -1.23 9.40 -2.38
N PHE A 81 -2.47 8.93 -2.52
CA PHE A 81 -2.94 8.14 -3.66
C PHE A 81 -4.09 8.84 -4.36
N PHE A 82 -4.01 9.04 -5.67
CA PHE A 82 -5.12 9.58 -6.44
C PHE A 82 -6.13 8.46 -6.70
N GLY A 83 -7.36 8.62 -6.21
CA GLY A 83 -8.39 7.60 -6.34
C GLY A 83 -8.98 7.52 -7.74
N ASN A 84 -9.40 6.32 -8.13
CA ASN A 84 -10.05 6.02 -9.39
C ASN A 84 -11.48 5.49 -9.19
N VAL A 85 -11.65 4.51 -8.31
CA VAL A 85 -12.95 3.91 -7.98
C VAL A 85 -13.07 3.76 -6.46
N ASN A 86 -14.28 3.91 -5.93
CA ASN A 86 -14.61 3.66 -4.53
C ASN A 86 -15.71 2.60 -4.43
N GLY A 87 -15.37 1.46 -3.85
CA GLY A 87 -16.24 0.35 -3.54
C GLY A 87 -16.32 0.04 -2.04
N ALA A 88 -15.93 0.97 -1.16
CA ALA A 88 -16.04 0.89 0.30
C ALA A 88 -15.07 -0.10 0.99
N ALA A 89 -13.88 -0.34 0.46
CA ALA A 89 -12.83 -1.04 1.19
C ALA A 89 -12.23 -0.15 2.29
N ASP A 90 -12.04 -0.71 3.49
CA ASP A 90 -11.24 -0.10 4.55
C ASP A 90 -9.76 -0.45 4.33
N LEU A 91 -8.89 0.57 4.26
CA LEU A 91 -7.52 0.41 3.79
C LEU A 91 -6.49 0.63 4.89
N LYS A 92 -5.40 -0.15 4.82
CA LYS A 92 -4.20 -0.04 5.66
C LYS A 92 -2.94 0.02 4.79
N ILE A 93 -1.93 0.76 5.27
CA ILE A 93 -0.59 0.73 4.69
C ILE A 93 0.30 -0.11 5.61
N VAL A 94 0.92 -1.15 5.04
CA VAL A 94 1.82 -2.04 5.78
C VAL A 94 3.19 -2.10 5.09
N LYS A 95 4.25 -2.39 5.86
CA LYS A 95 5.59 -2.61 5.33
C LYS A 95 5.62 -3.86 4.45
N SER A 96 6.34 -3.79 3.34
CA SER A 96 6.47 -4.90 2.40
C SER A 96 7.93 -5.12 1.97
N THR A 97 8.18 -6.23 1.26
CA THR A 97 9.53 -6.68 0.90
C THR A 97 9.68 -7.03 -0.58
N GLN A 98 8.72 -6.63 -1.43
CA GLN A 98 8.76 -6.89 -2.88
C GLN A 98 10.06 -6.42 -3.54
N GLY A 99 10.40 -6.98 -4.71
CA GLY A 99 11.51 -6.52 -5.53
C GLY A 99 11.38 -5.04 -5.93
N VAL A 100 12.50 -4.42 -6.30
CA VAL A 100 12.56 -3.04 -6.82
C VAL A 100 13.33 -3.07 -8.13
N GLY A 101 12.85 -2.35 -9.15
CA GLY A 101 13.52 -2.24 -10.46
C GLY A 101 13.39 -3.50 -11.34
N VAL A 102 12.47 -4.41 -11.01
CA VAL A 102 12.26 -5.67 -11.76
C VAL A 102 10.78 -5.92 -12.11
N GLY A 103 9.90 -4.96 -11.78
CA GLY A 103 8.45 -5.11 -11.86
C GLY A 103 7.89 -6.06 -10.78
N LEU A 104 6.58 -6.02 -10.57
CA LEU A 104 5.91 -6.92 -9.63
C LEU A 104 5.73 -8.31 -10.24
N ALA A 105 6.17 -9.34 -9.52
CA ALA A 105 5.88 -10.73 -9.85
C ALA A 105 4.72 -11.27 -9.00
N THR A 106 4.01 -12.27 -9.49
CA THR A 106 2.96 -12.93 -8.70
C THR A 106 3.49 -13.52 -7.39
N SER A 107 4.78 -13.88 -7.31
CA SER A 107 5.47 -14.33 -6.09
C SER A 107 5.57 -13.27 -4.99
N ASP A 108 5.39 -11.98 -5.33
CA ASP A 108 5.41 -10.90 -4.34
C ASP A 108 4.07 -10.75 -3.60
N PHE A 109 3.06 -11.56 -3.91
CA PHE A 109 1.73 -11.47 -3.30
C PHE A 109 1.76 -11.50 -1.76
N ASP A 110 2.61 -12.36 -1.18
CA ASP A 110 2.77 -12.50 0.28
C ASP A 110 4.01 -11.77 0.82
N SER A 111 4.59 -10.81 0.05
CA SER A 111 5.76 -10.02 0.45
C SER A 111 5.39 -8.92 1.44
N ILE A 112 4.74 -9.28 2.56
CA ILE A 112 4.31 -8.38 3.64
C ILE A 112 5.10 -8.71 4.90
N THR A 113 5.76 -7.70 5.49
CA THR A 113 6.56 -7.89 6.70
C THR A 113 5.68 -8.29 7.90
N GLY A 114 5.89 -9.49 8.42
CA GLY A 114 5.11 -10.06 9.52
C GLY A 114 3.78 -10.67 9.10
N GLY A 115 3.43 -10.63 7.80
CA GLY A 115 2.27 -11.33 7.26
C GLY A 115 2.47 -12.84 7.29
N GLY A 116 1.38 -13.58 7.27
CA GLY A 116 1.40 -15.04 7.22
C GLY A 116 0.05 -15.62 6.83
N ALA A 117 0.09 -16.74 6.11
CA ALA A 117 -1.10 -17.47 5.71
C ALA A 117 -1.87 -17.97 6.94
N GLY A 118 -3.20 -17.95 6.86
CA GLY A 118 -4.09 -18.52 7.87
C GLY A 118 -4.17 -17.75 9.20
N ALA A 119 -3.52 -16.58 9.34
CA ALA A 119 -3.51 -15.80 10.57
C ALA A 119 -4.23 -14.45 10.41
N ASP A 120 -4.83 -13.96 11.52
CA ASP A 120 -5.13 -12.53 11.65
C ASP A 120 -3.80 -11.77 11.79
N ASN A 121 -3.47 -10.96 10.80
CA ASN A 121 -2.19 -10.29 10.71
C ASN A 121 -2.21 -8.88 11.32
N THR A 122 -3.31 -8.39 11.87
CA THR A 122 -3.43 -7.02 12.39
C THR A 122 -2.42 -6.67 13.49
N SER A 123 -1.96 -7.66 14.26
CA SER A 123 -0.94 -7.50 15.29
C SER A 123 0.48 -7.91 14.87
N ASN A 124 0.63 -8.58 13.73
CA ASN A 124 1.92 -9.17 13.30
C ASN A 124 2.62 -8.31 12.24
N VAL A 125 1.85 -7.64 11.38
CA VAL A 125 2.42 -6.79 10.33
C VAL A 125 2.97 -5.49 10.90
N THR A 126 3.98 -4.94 10.21
CA THR A 126 4.45 -3.58 10.48
C THR A 126 3.54 -2.59 9.78
N VAL A 127 2.70 -1.90 10.53
CA VAL A 127 1.77 -0.87 10.03
C VAL A 127 2.51 0.46 9.86
N TYR A 128 2.23 1.17 8.78
CA TYR A 128 2.81 2.48 8.46
C TYR A 128 1.85 3.66 8.60
N ASP A 129 0.55 3.45 8.51
CA ASP A 129 -0.45 4.50 8.68
C ASP A 129 -0.82 4.73 10.16
N LEU A 130 -1.20 5.98 10.50
CA LEU A 130 -1.68 6.33 11.85
C LEU A 130 -3.10 5.83 12.11
N ALA A 131 -3.95 5.76 11.08
CA ALA A 131 -5.35 5.34 11.19
C ALA A 131 -5.82 4.64 9.91
N THR A 132 -6.82 3.78 10.06
CA THR A 132 -7.48 3.13 8.91
C THR A 132 -8.14 4.16 8.00
N THR A 133 -7.95 4.03 6.70
CA THR A 133 -8.64 4.85 5.70
C THR A 133 -9.97 4.21 5.37
N THR A 134 -11.07 4.81 5.85
CA THR A 134 -12.45 4.32 5.69
C THR A 134 -13.24 5.10 4.62
N THR A 135 -12.65 6.15 4.06
CA THR A 135 -13.26 6.97 3.01
C THR A 135 -12.29 7.11 1.86
N TRP A 136 -12.78 6.96 0.63
CA TRP A 136 -11.96 7.02 -0.58
C TRP A 136 -12.53 8.00 -1.60
N SER A 137 -11.80 9.08 -1.89
CA SER A 137 -12.14 10.04 -2.94
C SER A 137 -11.71 9.50 -4.31
N THR A 138 -12.57 9.62 -5.32
CA THR A 138 -12.27 9.24 -6.71
C THR A 138 -11.91 10.44 -7.60
N SER A 139 -11.96 11.65 -7.07
CA SER A 139 -11.70 12.90 -7.79
C SER A 139 -10.49 13.67 -7.30
N GLY A 140 -9.70 13.11 -6.37
CA GLY A 140 -8.56 13.75 -5.75
C GLY A 140 -7.65 12.78 -5.02
N PHE A 141 -6.64 13.34 -4.34
CA PHE A 141 -5.76 12.57 -3.50
C PHE A 141 -6.42 12.16 -2.20
N ASN A 142 -6.27 10.90 -1.87
CA ASN A 142 -6.49 10.35 -0.54
C ASN A 142 -5.17 10.47 0.23
N THR A 143 -5.20 11.23 1.31
CA THR A 143 -4.01 11.55 2.12
C THR A 143 -4.02 10.71 3.38
N ILE A 144 -2.99 9.90 3.58
CA ILE A 144 -2.87 8.96 4.70
C ILE A 144 -1.64 9.35 5.53
N PRO A 145 -1.82 9.88 6.74
CA PRO A 145 -0.71 10.23 7.63
C PRO A 145 0.10 8.99 8.03
N LEU A 146 1.44 9.10 7.99
CA LEU A 146 2.36 8.04 8.35
C LEU A 146 2.73 8.09 9.84
N ASN A 147 2.94 6.91 10.43
CA ASN A 147 3.32 6.77 11.83
C ASN A 147 4.84 6.87 12.04
N ALA A 148 5.28 6.85 13.31
CA ALA A 148 6.69 6.97 13.67
C ALA A 148 7.59 5.88 13.08
N THR A 149 7.08 4.65 12.90
CA THR A 149 7.84 3.54 12.29
C THR A 149 8.14 3.85 10.82
N ALA A 150 7.14 4.30 10.07
CA ALA A 150 7.33 4.70 8.67
C ALA A 150 8.33 5.86 8.53
N LEU A 151 8.26 6.86 9.44
CA LEU A 151 9.19 8.00 9.45
C LEU A 151 10.64 7.57 9.74
N GLN A 152 10.83 6.61 10.65
CA GLN A 152 12.15 6.04 10.95
C GLN A 152 12.70 5.24 9.76
N ASP A 153 11.87 4.41 9.13
CA ASP A 153 12.26 3.63 7.96
C ASP A 153 12.57 4.54 6.75
N MET A 154 11.86 5.67 6.57
CA MET A 154 12.19 6.68 5.55
C MET A 154 13.62 7.24 5.68
N ALA A 155 14.13 7.39 6.91
CA ALA A 155 15.49 7.89 7.15
C ALA A 155 16.54 6.78 7.30
N GLY A 156 16.11 5.56 7.56
CA GLY A 156 16.98 4.40 7.82
C GLY A 156 17.17 3.47 6.63
N GLU A 157 16.32 3.58 5.63
CA GLU A 157 16.33 2.73 4.43
C GLU A 157 16.41 3.59 3.17
N ASP A 158 17.23 3.17 2.17
CA ASP A 158 17.34 3.87 0.89
C ASP A 158 16.04 3.79 0.07
N THR A 159 15.18 2.84 0.40
CA THR A 159 13.91 2.61 -0.30
C THR A 159 12.83 2.20 0.70
N LEU A 160 11.80 3.04 0.85
CA LEU A 160 10.61 2.69 1.60
C LEU A 160 9.68 1.84 0.72
N LYS A 161 9.36 0.62 1.17
CA LYS A 161 8.45 -0.31 0.50
C LYS A 161 7.20 -0.51 1.31
N CYS A 162 6.05 -0.46 0.64
CA CYS A 162 4.77 -0.67 1.32
C CYS A 162 3.74 -1.38 0.44
N CYS A 163 2.76 -1.95 1.11
CA CYS A 163 1.58 -2.55 0.51
C CYS A 163 0.33 -1.84 1.05
N LEU A 164 -0.56 -1.45 0.15
CA LEU A 164 -1.91 -1.01 0.49
C LEU A 164 -2.83 -2.25 0.44
N ILE A 165 -3.47 -2.56 1.58
CA ILE A 165 -4.22 -3.80 1.81
C ILE A 165 -5.61 -3.49 2.38
N GLU A 166 -6.59 -4.33 2.05
CA GLU A 166 -7.92 -4.27 2.65
C GLU A 166 -7.87 -4.83 4.09
N LEU A 167 -8.48 -4.10 5.04
CA LEU A 167 -8.35 -4.40 6.46
C LEU A 167 -9.26 -5.54 6.93
N ASP A 168 -10.56 -5.46 6.58
CA ASP A 168 -11.59 -6.22 7.29
C ASP A 168 -11.57 -7.70 6.96
N HIS A 169 -11.22 -8.03 5.73
CA HIS A 169 -11.18 -9.41 5.26
C HIS A 169 -9.76 -9.90 5.04
N ASP A 170 -8.95 -9.16 4.23
CA ASP A 170 -7.62 -9.63 3.86
C ASP A 170 -6.66 -9.58 5.06
N LEU A 171 -6.48 -8.42 5.70
CA LEU A 171 -5.52 -8.29 6.80
C LEU A 171 -5.98 -9.07 8.05
N ARG A 172 -7.26 -8.99 8.40
CA ARG A 172 -7.86 -9.70 9.53
C ARG A 172 -8.08 -11.20 9.32
N ASN A 173 -7.97 -11.67 8.08
CA ASN A 173 -8.29 -13.05 7.72
C ASN A 173 -9.74 -13.45 8.09
N ASP A 174 -10.70 -12.58 7.79
CA ASP A 174 -12.10 -12.82 8.06
C ASP A 174 -12.94 -12.81 6.76
N GLY A 175 -13.30 -13.98 6.28
CA GLY A 175 -14.15 -14.14 5.11
C GLY A 175 -15.64 -13.90 5.37
N THR A 176 -16.03 -13.60 6.63
CA THR A 176 -17.43 -13.41 7.02
C THR A 176 -17.98 -12.10 6.46
N GLY A 177 -19.12 -12.14 5.82
CA GLY A 177 -19.79 -10.92 5.31
C GLY A 177 -19.16 -10.31 4.06
N MET A 178 -18.18 -10.97 3.43
CA MET A 178 -17.64 -10.51 2.15
C MET A 178 -18.76 -10.31 1.13
N ASN A 179 -18.64 -9.25 0.34
CA ASN A 179 -19.60 -8.87 -0.68
C ASN A 179 -18.90 -8.45 -1.99
N THR A 180 -19.66 -7.97 -2.96
CA THR A 180 -19.16 -7.56 -4.27
C THR A 180 -18.51 -6.17 -4.28
N THR A 181 -18.57 -5.39 -3.19
CA THR A 181 -18.21 -3.96 -3.17
C THR A 181 -16.96 -3.63 -2.37
N ASN A 182 -16.33 -4.58 -1.69
CA ASN A 182 -15.12 -4.33 -0.89
C ASN A 182 -13.88 -4.21 -1.79
N TYR A 183 -13.74 -3.06 -2.44
CA TYR A 183 -12.58 -2.70 -3.27
C TYR A 183 -12.37 -1.19 -3.34
N SER A 184 -11.18 -0.77 -3.72
CA SER A 184 -10.86 0.61 -4.07
C SER A 184 -9.86 0.62 -5.23
N GLY A 185 -10.01 1.58 -6.13
CA GLY A 185 -9.13 1.75 -7.28
C GLY A 185 -8.31 3.04 -7.18
N LEU A 186 -7.11 3.03 -7.74
CA LEU A 186 -6.20 4.17 -7.74
C LEU A 186 -5.41 4.30 -9.05
N TRP A 187 -4.67 5.40 -9.17
CA TRP A 187 -3.71 5.67 -10.24
C TRP A 187 -2.30 5.29 -9.76
N TYR A 188 -1.50 4.74 -10.69
CA TYR A 188 -0.12 4.31 -10.49
C TYR A 188 0.86 5.28 -11.17
N ALA A 189 2.18 5.13 -10.92
CA ALA A 189 3.22 5.98 -11.46
C ALA A 189 3.40 5.88 -12.99
N ASP A 190 2.83 4.87 -13.64
CA ASP A 190 2.82 4.73 -15.09
C ASP A 190 1.88 5.70 -15.83
N ALA A 191 1.11 6.50 -15.08
CA ALA A 191 0.30 7.56 -15.67
C ALA A 191 1.20 8.64 -16.30
N ILE A 192 0.78 9.18 -17.45
CA ILE A 192 1.54 10.24 -18.12
C ILE A 192 1.61 11.48 -17.22
N GLY A 193 2.84 11.82 -16.81
CA GLY A 193 3.14 12.94 -15.90
C GLY A 193 2.84 12.60 -14.44
N THR A 194 3.37 13.41 -13.53
CA THR A 194 3.36 13.15 -12.07
C THR A 194 2.11 13.68 -11.34
N LEU A 195 1.09 14.15 -12.08
CA LEU A 195 -0.08 14.80 -11.47
C LEU A 195 -0.91 13.86 -10.57
N LYS A 196 -0.91 12.56 -10.86
CA LYS A 196 -1.70 11.55 -10.14
C LYS A 196 -0.85 10.46 -9.50
N ASP A 197 0.46 10.50 -9.69
CA ASP A 197 1.37 9.49 -9.17
C ASP A 197 1.27 9.39 -7.65
N PRO A 198 1.31 8.17 -7.10
CA PRO A 198 1.48 7.94 -5.68
C PRO A 198 2.72 8.66 -5.17
N ARG A 199 2.61 9.31 -4.02
CA ARG A 199 3.74 10.06 -3.47
C ARG A 199 3.70 10.18 -1.96
N ILE A 200 4.87 10.39 -1.38
CA ILE A 200 5.05 10.80 -0.01
C ILE A 200 5.35 12.31 0.00
N SER A 201 4.58 13.07 0.77
CA SER A 201 4.89 14.47 1.11
C SER A 201 5.37 14.51 2.55
N TYR A 202 6.52 15.14 2.85
CA TYR A 202 7.06 15.13 4.21
C TYR A 202 7.58 16.51 4.64
N THR A 203 7.68 16.70 5.96
CA THR A 203 8.30 17.88 6.58
C THR A 203 9.62 17.47 7.21
N GLU A 204 10.71 18.12 6.79
CA GLU A 204 12.03 17.87 7.35
C GLU A 204 12.11 18.32 8.81
N THR A 205 12.88 17.59 9.63
CA THR A 205 13.29 18.10 10.92
C THR A 205 14.38 19.14 10.71
N VAL A 206 14.18 20.35 11.23
CA VAL A 206 15.25 21.36 11.24
C VAL A 206 16.19 21.02 12.39
N ASP A 207 17.42 20.61 12.07
CA ASP A 207 18.46 20.47 13.09
C ASP A 207 18.88 21.86 13.59
N ASN A 208 18.31 22.27 14.71
CA ASN A 208 18.67 23.53 15.38
C ASN A 208 20.08 23.49 16.05
N ALA A 209 20.83 22.38 15.93
CA ALA A 209 22.14 22.24 16.57
C ALA A 209 23.25 23.12 15.97
N VAL A 210 23.03 23.73 14.80
CA VAL A 210 24.05 24.59 14.14
C VAL A 210 24.07 26.02 14.68
N PHE A 211 23.13 26.45 15.50
CA PHE A 211 23.00 27.87 15.89
C PHE A 211 23.79 28.29 17.15
N PHE A 212 24.46 27.38 17.88
CA PHE A 212 25.16 27.71 19.11
C PHE A 212 26.69 27.77 19.04
N GLY A 213 27.29 27.69 17.83
CA GLY A 213 28.73 27.61 17.64
C GLY A 213 29.48 28.84 17.12
N ALA A 214 28.84 29.99 16.96
CA ALA A 214 29.46 31.13 16.28
C ALA A 214 29.36 32.47 17.04
N ASN A 215 29.57 32.46 18.36
CA ASN A 215 29.80 33.72 19.11
C ASN A 215 30.70 33.48 20.32
N PHE A 216 32.02 33.31 20.04
CA PHE A 216 33.07 33.63 21.00
C PHE A 216 34.27 34.20 20.28
#